data_9babb4cda540ec5396ce7a79bebfe00d
#
_entry.id   9babb4cda540ec5396ce7a79bebfe00d
#
_cell.length_a   1.000
_cell.length_b   1.000
_cell.length_c   1.000
_cell.angle_alpha   90.00
_cell.angle_beta   90.00
_cell.angle_gamma   90.00
#
_symmetry.space_group_name_H-M   'P 1'
#
loop_
_entity.id
_entity.type
_entity.pdbx_description
1 polymer ?
#
loop_
_entity_poly.entity_id
_entity_poly.type
_entity_poly.pdbx_seq_one_letter_code
_entity_poly.pdbx_strand_id
1 'polypeptide(L)'
;MRLAQVLLLLYANTAFSLFDEPFSGVMPVHVEALAAAIGQQKQHKGILLTDHRYTEVLPLCDAVYLLHGGRLELLREPLPELRDRGYLPT
;
A
#
# COMPACT_ATOMS: atom_id res chain seq x y z
N MET A 1 16.29 -10.48 1.38
CA MET A 1 15.11 -10.54 2.22
C MET A 1 14.19 -9.39 1.91
N ARG A 2 12.90 -9.67 1.72
CA ARG A 2 11.91 -8.68 1.24
C ARG A 2 11.77 -7.48 2.19
N LEU A 3 11.60 -7.74 3.48
CA LEU A 3 11.42 -6.68 4.46
C LEU A 3 12.61 -5.70 4.46
N ALA A 4 13.84 -6.23 4.47
CA ALA A 4 15.04 -5.40 4.48
C ALA A 4 15.12 -4.54 3.22
N GLN A 5 14.75 -5.09 2.05
CA GLN A 5 14.75 -4.34 0.79
C GLN A 5 13.75 -3.19 0.83
N VAL A 6 12.55 -3.46 1.33
CA VAL A 6 11.51 -2.42 1.41
C VAL A 6 11.93 -1.32 2.37
N LEU A 7 12.44 -1.67 3.55
CA LEU A 7 12.90 -0.68 4.52
C LEU A 7 14.05 0.17 3.99
N LEU A 8 15.00 -0.47 3.30
CA LEU A 8 16.12 0.25 2.72
C LEU A 8 15.66 1.32 1.72
N LEU A 9 14.73 0.97 0.84
CA LEU A 9 14.18 1.91 -0.13
C LEU A 9 13.32 2.97 0.53
N LEU A 10 12.55 2.59 1.54
CA LEU A 10 11.65 3.50 2.26
C LEU A 10 12.42 4.62 2.97
N TYR A 11 13.54 4.26 3.60
CA TYR A 11 14.35 5.22 4.34
C TYR A 11 15.46 5.85 3.50
N ALA A 12 15.54 5.52 2.20
CA ALA A 12 16.47 6.17 1.30
C ALA A 12 16.14 7.66 1.19
N ASN A 13 17.16 8.48 1.03
CA ASN A 13 17.00 9.93 0.93
C ASN A 13 16.54 10.32 -0.47
N THR A 14 15.30 9.99 -0.79
CA THR A 14 14.66 10.30 -2.07
C THR A 14 13.34 11.02 -1.81
N ALA A 15 12.93 11.86 -2.75
CA ALA A 15 11.65 12.57 -2.65
C ALA A 15 10.44 11.66 -2.88
N PHE A 16 10.66 10.52 -3.53
CA PHE A 16 9.59 9.61 -3.94
C PHE A 16 10.05 8.17 -3.87
N SER A 17 9.16 7.28 -3.46
CA SER A 17 9.40 5.84 -3.46
C SER A 17 8.25 5.10 -4.13
N LEU A 18 8.59 4.08 -4.91
CA LEU A 18 7.65 3.23 -5.62
C LEU A 18 7.82 1.80 -5.15
N PHE A 19 6.75 1.19 -4.66
CA PHE A 19 6.78 -0.19 -4.16
C PHE A 19 5.73 -1.03 -4.86
N ASP A 20 6.14 -2.18 -5.36
CA ASP A 20 5.23 -3.17 -5.92
C ASP A 20 5.01 -4.28 -4.90
N GLU A 21 3.81 -4.35 -4.36
CA GLU A 21 3.40 -5.32 -3.34
C GLU A 21 4.40 -5.43 -2.18
N PRO A 22 4.62 -4.33 -1.44
CA PRO A 22 5.66 -4.30 -0.39
C PRO A 22 5.42 -5.31 0.73
N PHE A 23 4.17 -5.74 0.96
CA PHE A 23 3.85 -6.72 1.99
C PHE A 23 4.02 -8.16 1.52
N SER A 24 4.26 -8.39 0.23
CA SER A 24 4.44 -9.73 -0.30
C SER A 24 5.71 -10.36 0.26
N GLY A 25 5.59 -11.57 0.80
CA GLY A 25 6.71 -12.28 1.39
C GLY A 25 7.15 -11.76 2.77
N VAL A 26 6.43 -10.78 3.33
CA VAL A 26 6.70 -10.28 4.68
C VAL A 26 5.99 -11.17 5.68
N MET A 27 6.71 -11.61 6.71
CA MET A 27 6.12 -12.44 7.75
C MET A 27 5.04 -11.66 8.50
N PRO A 28 3.93 -12.31 8.90
CA PRO A 28 2.84 -11.62 9.61
C PRO A 28 3.29 -10.80 10.81
N VAL A 29 4.29 -11.27 11.54
CA VAL A 29 4.82 -10.55 12.71
C VAL A 29 5.45 -9.20 12.32
N HIS A 30 5.89 -9.05 11.06
CA HIS A 30 6.52 -7.83 10.58
C HIS A 30 5.58 -6.90 9.83
N VAL A 31 4.37 -7.35 9.49
CA VAL A 31 3.42 -6.56 8.69
C VAL A 31 3.06 -5.25 9.40
N GLU A 32 2.76 -5.32 10.68
CA GLU A 32 2.38 -4.15 11.44
C GLU A 32 3.51 -3.12 11.55
N ALA A 33 4.73 -3.62 11.77
CA ALA A 33 5.90 -2.74 11.84
C ALA A 33 6.18 -2.07 10.49
N LEU A 34 6.05 -2.81 9.39
CA LEU A 34 6.24 -2.24 8.06
C LEU A 34 5.15 -1.22 7.75
N ALA A 35 3.90 -1.51 8.09
CA ALA A 35 2.80 -0.57 7.90
C ALA A 35 3.04 0.73 8.67
N ALA A 36 3.50 0.64 9.91
CA ALA A 36 3.82 1.81 10.72
C ALA A 36 4.95 2.62 10.09
N ALA A 37 5.98 1.96 9.57
CA ALA A 37 7.11 2.63 8.91
C ALA A 37 6.65 3.39 7.66
N ILE A 38 5.80 2.77 6.84
CA ILE A 38 5.25 3.42 5.65
C ILE A 38 4.41 4.64 6.05
N GLY A 39 3.56 4.49 7.05
CA GLY A 39 2.72 5.59 7.54
C GLY A 39 3.54 6.76 8.06
N GLN A 40 4.69 6.50 8.67
CA GLN A 40 5.58 7.54 9.15
C GLN A 40 6.32 8.22 8.00
N GLN A 41 6.84 7.46 7.05
CA GLN A 41 7.64 8.01 5.95
C GLN A 41 6.80 8.76 4.91
N LYS A 42 5.52 8.45 4.77
CA LYS A 42 4.67 9.17 3.82
C LYS A 42 4.51 10.66 4.16
N GLN A 43 4.83 11.04 5.38
CA GLN A 43 4.83 12.45 5.80
C GLN A 43 6.06 13.21 5.30
N HIS A 44 7.08 12.50 4.84
CA HIS A 44 8.34 13.08 4.41
C HIS A 44 8.59 12.92 2.91
N LYS A 45 7.87 12.02 2.25
CA LYS A 45 8.06 11.74 0.83
C LYS A 45 6.78 11.23 0.20
N GLY A 46 6.70 11.32 -1.12
CA GLY A 46 5.63 10.68 -1.87
C GLY A 46 5.86 9.17 -1.93
N ILE A 47 4.81 8.40 -1.68
CA ILE A 47 4.87 6.95 -1.75
C ILE A 47 3.74 6.45 -2.63
N LEU A 48 4.09 5.70 -3.67
CA LEU A 48 3.13 4.97 -4.49
C LEU A 48 3.38 3.49 -4.27
N LEU A 49 2.34 2.75 -3.92
CA LEU A 49 2.46 1.31 -3.78
C LEU A 49 1.31 0.59 -4.45
N THR A 50 1.57 -0.62 -4.90
CA THR A 50 0.55 -1.53 -5.40
C THR A 50 0.44 -2.68 -4.42
N ASP A 51 -0.77 -3.12 -4.12
CA ASP A 51 -0.97 -4.28 -3.27
C ASP A 51 -2.41 -4.76 -3.39
N HIS A 52 -2.66 -6.01 -3.02
CA HIS A 52 -3.99 -6.58 -2.94
C HIS A 52 -4.40 -6.90 -1.50
N ARG A 53 -3.54 -6.60 -0.54
CA ARG A 53 -3.82 -6.81 0.89
C ARG A 53 -4.56 -5.61 1.44
N TYR A 54 -5.84 -5.53 1.12
CA TYR A 54 -6.64 -4.34 1.40
C TYR A 54 -6.72 -3.97 2.87
N THR A 55 -6.76 -4.97 3.76
CA THR A 55 -6.86 -4.73 5.19
C THR A 55 -5.66 -3.95 5.72
N GLU A 56 -4.46 -4.29 5.26
CA GLU A 56 -3.23 -3.65 5.69
C GLU A 56 -2.96 -2.34 4.96
N VAL A 57 -3.35 -2.26 3.71
CA VAL A 57 -2.96 -1.16 2.81
C VAL A 57 -3.90 0.03 2.88
N LEU A 58 -5.21 -0.19 2.89
CA LEU A 58 -6.17 0.91 2.82
C LEU A 58 -6.01 1.94 3.95
N PRO A 59 -5.76 1.54 5.21
CA PRO A 59 -5.57 2.53 6.27
C PRO A 59 -4.35 3.44 6.08
N LEU A 60 -3.40 3.03 5.23
CA LEU A 60 -2.18 3.81 4.98
C LEU A 60 -2.36 4.83 3.87
N CYS A 61 -3.39 4.69 3.05
CA CYS A 61 -3.52 5.45 1.82
C CYS A 61 -4.27 6.75 2.01
N ASP A 62 -3.76 7.82 1.42
CA ASP A 62 -4.46 9.09 1.31
C ASP A 62 -5.36 9.10 0.07
N ALA A 63 -4.99 8.33 -0.94
CA ALA A 63 -5.79 8.14 -2.16
C ALA A 63 -5.64 6.70 -2.63
N VAL A 64 -6.73 6.14 -3.14
CA VAL A 64 -6.77 4.76 -3.63
C VAL A 64 -7.28 4.76 -5.06
N TYR A 65 -6.53 4.10 -5.94
CA TYR A 65 -6.93 3.89 -7.32
C TYR A 65 -7.11 2.40 -7.60
N LEU A 66 -8.14 2.07 -8.36
CA LEU A 66 -8.37 0.70 -8.81
C LEU A 66 -7.97 0.60 -10.27
N LEU A 67 -7.09 -0.35 -10.57
CA LEU A 67 -6.76 -0.69 -11.95
C LEU A 67 -7.67 -1.82 -12.40
N HIS A 68 -8.54 -1.53 -13.37
CA HIS A 68 -9.54 -2.48 -13.84
C HIS A 68 -9.79 -2.28 -15.34
N GLY A 69 -9.73 -3.36 -16.11
CA GLY A 69 -9.99 -3.32 -17.53
C GLY A 69 -9.09 -2.33 -18.29
N GLY A 70 -7.83 -2.20 -17.88
CA GLY A 70 -6.90 -1.25 -18.47
C GLY A 70 -7.13 0.20 -18.11
N ARG A 71 -8.00 0.46 -17.13
CA ARG A 71 -8.31 1.80 -16.64
C ARG A 71 -7.89 1.97 -15.19
N LEU A 72 -7.46 3.19 -14.86
CA LEU A 72 -7.12 3.58 -13.51
C LEU A 72 -8.24 4.49 -12.99
N GLU A 73 -8.93 4.07 -11.93
CA GLU A 73 -10.09 4.76 -11.40
C GLU A 73 -9.85 5.17 -9.96
N LEU A 74 -10.02 6.45 -9.65
CA LEU A 74 -9.95 6.95 -8.28
C LEU A 74 -11.19 6.51 -7.50
N LEU A 75 -10.98 5.85 -6.36
CA LEU A 75 -12.06 5.45 -5.47
C LEU A 75 -12.24 6.49 -4.39
N ARG A 76 -13.43 7.08 -4.29
CA ARG A 76 -13.73 8.09 -3.28
C ARG A 76 -14.02 7.47 -1.93
N GLU A 77 -14.70 6.32 -1.93
CA GLU A 77 -14.99 5.54 -0.74
C GLU A 77 -14.48 4.12 -0.95
N PRO A 78 -13.16 3.87 -0.76
CA PRO A 78 -12.54 2.62 -1.17
C PRO A 78 -13.18 1.35 -0.59
N LEU A 79 -13.50 1.34 0.69
CA LEU A 79 -14.06 0.14 1.31
C LEU A 79 -15.42 -0.25 0.73
N PRO A 80 -16.43 0.65 0.70
CA PRO A 80 -17.72 0.31 0.07
C PRO A 80 -17.60 -0.03 -1.41
N GLU A 81 -16.81 0.74 -2.17
CA GLU A 81 -16.68 0.53 -3.60
C GLU A 81 -16.00 -0.80 -3.93
N LEU A 82 -14.95 -1.17 -3.20
CA LEU A 82 -14.27 -2.44 -3.41
C LEU A 82 -15.15 -3.61 -2.99
N ARG A 83 -15.91 -3.46 -1.93
CA ARG A 83 -16.85 -4.49 -1.48
C ARG A 83 -17.96 -4.71 -2.51
N ASP A 84 -18.53 -3.64 -3.03
CA ASP A 84 -19.59 -3.72 -4.03
C ASP A 84 -19.12 -4.36 -5.33
N ARG A 85 -17.85 -4.19 -5.66
CA ARG A 85 -17.25 -4.78 -6.86
C ARG A 85 -16.70 -6.19 -6.64
N GLY A 86 -16.82 -6.74 -5.42
CA GLY A 86 -16.40 -8.09 -5.11
C GLY A 86 -14.92 -8.28 -4.78
N TYR A 87 -14.18 -7.21 -4.59
CA TYR A 87 -12.76 -7.28 -4.21
C TYR A 87 -12.55 -7.49 -2.72
N LEU A 88 -13.54 -7.18 -1.90
CA LEU A 88 -13.51 -7.39 -0.46
C LEU A 88 -14.66 -8.30 -0.03
N PRO A 89 -14.47 -9.09 1.03
CA PRO A 89 -15.56 -9.87 1.62
C PRO A 89 -16.64 -8.93 2.16
N THR A 90 -17.86 -9.39 2.08
CA THR A 90 -19.01 -8.65 2.60
C THR A 90 -19.13 -8.75 4.11
#